data_4a35c5cda76e097dddb6b722eb204164
#
_entry.id   4a35c5cda76e097dddb6b722eb204164
#
_cell.length_a   1.000
_cell.length_b   1.000
_cell.length_c   1.000
_cell.angle_alpha   90.00
_cell.angle_beta   90.00
_cell.angle_gamma   90.00
#
_symmetry.space_group_name_H-M   'P 1'
#
loop_
_entity.id
_entity.type
_entity.pdbx_description
1 polymer ?
#
loop_
_entity_poly.entity_id
_entity_poly.type
_entity_poly.pdbx_seq_one_letter_code
_entity_poly.pdbx_strand_id
1 'polypeptide(L)'
;MRVFFQVAALALLSFASGYGISVIPWSNANTAAWVQAIGATVGLGVAIFVPYRQRVDAIKLAQAQQNAEARRVQISIKDELQALQKTFSGPNVSHLLKIEDPGIFDRTITIPMQRFPIYASLIDRLTLIEADELRSEIIHTFAVANGLIAYAQQNNQLLAVLTDIETELHYRPDAFQYERKRMHGVEMIEMCRQMQGICRETIRLVDALVAKL
;
A
#
# COMPACT_ATOMS: atom_id res chain seq x y z
N MET A 1 28.76 -13.01 18.84
CA MET A 1 28.97 -14.39 19.23
C MET A 1 29.22 -15.37 18.06
N ARG A 2 28.47 -15.32 16.93
CA ARG A 2 28.66 -16.25 15.77
C ARG A 2 30.03 -16.11 15.07
N VAL A 3 30.55 -14.90 14.90
CA VAL A 3 31.86 -14.66 14.25
C VAL A 3 32.98 -15.25 15.09
N PHE A 4 32.89 -15.15 16.41
CA PHE A 4 33.86 -15.72 17.36
C PHE A 4 33.93 -17.25 17.26
N PHE A 5 32.78 -17.93 17.16
CA PHE A 5 32.73 -19.37 16.94
C PHE A 5 33.32 -19.83 15.61
N GLN A 6 33.20 -19.01 14.58
CA GLN A 6 33.74 -19.30 13.26
C GLN A 6 35.26 -19.13 13.18
N VAL A 7 35.79 -18.06 13.80
CA VAL A 7 37.23 -17.84 13.92
C VAL A 7 37.84 -18.94 14.81
N ALA A 8 37.15 -19.32 15.89
CA ALA A 8 37.58 -20.42 16.74
C ALA A 8 37.57 -21.78 16.01
N ALA A 9 36.55 -22.07 15.20
CA ALA A 9 36.48 -23.30 14.42
C ALA A 9 37.56 -23.36 13.33
N LEU A 10 37.84 -22.23 12.65
CA LEU A 10 38.95 -22.12 11.68
C LEU A 10 40.32 -22.24 12.38
N ALA A 11 40.49 -21.63 13.53
CA ALA A 11 41.70 -21.73 14.32
C ALA A 11 41.95 -23.17 14.84
N LEU A 12 40.90 -23.87 15.30
CA LEU A 12 40.94 -25.27 15.72
C LEU A 12 41.27 -26.20 14.53
N LEU A 13 40.69 -25.98 13.37
CA LEU A 13 41.00 -26.73 12.13
C LEU A 13 42.44 -26.48 11.71
N SER A 14 42.93 -25.23 11.76
CA SER A 14 44.33 -24.90 11.45
C SER A 14 45.29 -25.50 12.46
N PHE A 15 44.94 -25.50 13.75
CA PHE A 15 45.75 -26.09 14.82
C PHE A 15 45.78 -27.61 14.72
N ALA A 16 44.63 -28.26 14.47
CA ALA A 16 44.53 -29.69 14.27
C ALA A 16 45.31 -30.15 13.03
N SER A 17 45.27 -29.36 11.96
CA SER A 17 46.06 -29.61 10.76
C SER A 17 47.57 -29.44 11.02
N GLY A 18 47.95 -28.39 11.74
CA GLY A 18 49.35 -28.14 12.11
C GLY A 18 49.94 -29.21 13.04
N TYR A 19 49.16 -29.63 14.05
CA TYR A 19 49.54 -30.67 15.00
C TYR A 19 49.58 -32.04 14.30
N GLY A 20 48.62 -32.37 13.46
CA GLY A 20 48.62 -33.56 12.64
C GLY A 20 49.83 -33.66 11.74
N ILE A 21 50.28 -32.53 11.15
CA ILE A 21 51.43 -32.46 10.28
C ILE A 21 52.73 -32.68 11.11
N SER A 22 52.82 -32.21 12.33
CA SER A 22 54.04 -32.35 13.20
C SER A 22 54.25 -33.75 13.73
N VAL A 23 53.19 -34.58 13.85
CA VAL A 23 53.23 -35.97 14.34
C VAL A 23 53.47 -37.00 13.24
N ILE A 24 53.31 -36.61 11.97
CA ILE A 24 53.50 -37.51 10.82
C ILE A 24 54.99 -37.72 10.55
N PRO A 25 55.52 -38.94 10.57
CA PRO A 25 56.90 -39.20 10.22
C PRO A 25 57.10 -38.97 8.72
N TRP A 26 57.75 -37.86 8.33
CA TRP A 26 57.93 -37.40 6.95
C TRP A 26 58.75 -38.35 6.05
N SER A 27 59.29 -39.41 6.67
CA SER A 27 60.12 -40.40 5.93
C SER A 27 59.37 -41.51 5.26
N ASN A 28 58.05 -41.60 5.38
CA ASN A 28 57.24 -42.72 4.85
C ASN A 28 56.47 -42.31 3.61
N ALA A 29 56.42 -43.20 2.60
CA ALA A 29 55.68 -43.02 1.33
C ALA A 29 54.20 -42.72 1.49
N ASN A 30 53.61 -43.00 2.67
CA ASN A 30 52.19 -42.78 2.99
C ASN A 30 51.89 -41.31 3.40
N THR A 31 52.90 -40.47 3.67
CA THR A 31 52.70 -39.07 4.14
C THR A 31 51.95 -38.21 3.11
N ALA A 32 52.29 -38.40 1.81
CA ALA A 32 51.64 -37.69 0.74
C ALA A 32 50.13 -38.04 0.64
N ALA A 33 49.78 -39.30 0.86
CA ALA A 33 48.39 -39.78 0.83
C ALA A 33 47.57 -39.19 1.98
N TRP A 34 48.14 -39.06 3.17
CA TRP A 34 47.48 -38.42 4.35
C TRP A 34 47.26 -36.93 4.13
N VAL A 35 48.23 -36.19 3.61
CA VAL A 35 48.09 -34.78 3.28
C VAL A 35 46.99 -34.56 2.23
N GLN A 36 46.97 -35.41 1.21
CA GLN A 36 45.93 -35.36 0.18
C GLN A 36 44.55 -35.66 0.74
N ALA A 37 44.39 -36.67 1.60
CA ALA A 37 43.11 -37.03 2.23
C ALA A 37 42.58 -35.90 3.13
N ILE A 38 43.43 -35.29 3.95
CA ILE A 38 43.07 -34.15 4.81
C ILE A 38 42.69 -32.93 3.95
N GLY A 39 43.46 -32.63 2.94
CA GLY A 39 43.20 -31.54 1.99
C GLY A 39 41.87 -31.72 1.25
N ALA A 40 41.61 -32.94 0.78
CA ALA A 40 40.32 -33.28 0.13
C ALA A 40 39.12 -33.13 1.09
N THR A 41 39.25 -33.57 2.34
CA THR A 41 38.19 -33.46 3.36
C THR A 41 37.90 -32.00 3.70
N VAL A 42 38.93 -31.20 3.92
CA VAL A 42 38.80 -29.75 4.19
C VAL A 42 38.22 -29.03 2.96
N GLY A 43 38.71 -29.36 1.76
CA GLY A 43 38.20 -28.80 0.51
C GLY A 43 36.70 -29.12 0.32
N LEU A 44 36.27 -30.35 0.59
CA LEU A 44 34.87 -30.74 0.52
C LEU A 44 34.03 -29.97 1.56
N GLY A 45 34.55 -29.84 2.80
CA GLY A 45 33.88 -29.05 3.84
C GLY A 45 33.67 -27.59 3.43
N VAL A 46 34.69 -26.96 2.86
CA VAL A 46 34.60 -25.57 2.35
C VAL A 46 33.63 -25.50 1.15
N ALA A 47 33.71 -26.46 0.24
CA ALA A 47 32.83 -26.51 -0.95
C ALA A 47 31.33 -26.65 -0.58
N ILE A 48 31.00 -27.29 0.52
CA ILE A 48 29.61 -27.39 1.02
C ILE A 48 29.24 -26.15 1.84
N PHE A 49 30.13 -25.69 2.71
CA PHE A 49 29.85 -24.60 3.65
C PHE A 49 29.65 -23.25 2.96
N VAL A 50 30.47 -22.92 1.97
CA VAL A 50 30.42 -21.63 1.25
C VAL A 50 29.08 -21.45 0.52
N PRO A 51 28.60 -22.38 -0.31
CA PRO A 51 27.30 -22.27 -0.96
C PRO A 51 26.14 -22.23 0.02
N TYR A 52 26.19 -22.99 1.11
CA TYR A 52 25.18 -22.94 2.16
C TYR A 52 25.07 -21.55 2.78
N ARG A 53 26.21 -20.94 3.11
CA ARG A 53 26.27 -19.58 3.64
C ARG A 53 25.72 -18.57 2.64
N GLN A 54 26.14 -18.65 1.39
CA GLN A 54 25.67 -17.76 0.33
C GLN A 54 24.16 -17.84 0.15
N ARG A 55 23.59 -19.05 0.20
CA ARG A 55 22.11 -19.24 0.14
C ARG A 55 21.39 -18.57 1.31
N VAL A 56 21.89 -18.77 2.54
CA VAL A 56 21.27 -18.16 3.73
C VAL A 56 21.33 -16.62 3.66
N ASP A 57 22.46 -16.08 3.23
CA ASP A 57 22.61 -14.63 3.11
C ASP A 57 21.80 -14.04 1.95
N ALA A 58 21.67 -14.76 0.83
CA ALA A 58 20.80 -14.39 -0.30
C ALA A 58 19.32 -14.37 0.09
N ILE A 59 18.83 -15.38 0.85
CA ILE A 59 17.45 -15.42 1.34
C ILE A 59 17.18 -14.24 2.27
N LYS A 60 18.10 -13.94 3.21
CA LYS A 60 17.94 -12.79 4.11
C LYS A 60 17.93 -11.46 3.36
N LEU A 61 18.77 -11.32 2.36
CA LEU A 61 18.82 -10.12 1.53
C LEU A 61 17.52 -9.96 0.74
N ALA A 62 17.01 -11.04 0.13
CA ALA A 62 15.76 -11.03 -0.59
C ALA A 62 14.58 -10.65 0.33
N GLN A 63 14.50 -11.22 1.53
CA GLN A 63 13.47 -10.84 2.52
C GLN A 63 13.59 -9.38 2.95
N ALA A 64 14.80 -8.89 3.20
CA ALA A 64 15.02 -7.49 3.56
C ALA A 64 14.60 -6.53 2.44
N GLN A 65 14.86 -6.89 1.18
CA GLN A 65 14.42 -6.13 0.01
C GLN A 65 12.90 -6.13 -0.12
N GLN A 66 12.25 -7.29 0.03
CA GLN A 66 10.80 -7.42 -0.03
C GLN A 66 10.11 -6.59 1.07
N ASN A 67 10.63 -6.64 2.30
CA ASN A 67 10.10 -5.85 3.42
C ASN A 67 10.29 -4.35 3.18
N ALA A 68 11.42 -3.93 2.62
CA ALA A 68 11.68 -2.54 2.28
C ALA A 68 10.72 -2.05 1.17
N GLU A 69 10.42 -2.89 0.19
CA GLU A 69 9.48 -2.57 -0.88
C GLU A 69 8.04 -2.48 -0.35
N ALA A 70 7.60 -3.43 0.47
CA ALA A 70 6.29 -3.40 1.13
C ALA A 70 6.11 -2.12 1.96
N ARG A 71 7.16 -1.72 2.71
CA ARG A 71 7.12 -0.47 3.48
C ARG A 71 7.02 0.77 2.58
N ARG A 72 7.70 0.79 1.43
CA ARG A 72 7.55 1.90 0.47
C ARG A 72 6.13 2.00 -0.08
N VAL A 73 5.51 0.86 -0.40
CA VAL A 73 4.10 0.81 -0.82
C VAL A 73 3.20 1.39 0.26
N GLN A 74 3.35 0.97 1.52
CA GLN A 74 2.56 1.49 2.64
C GLN A 74 2.73 3.00 2.82
N ILE A 75 3.95 3.52 2.77
CA ILE A 75 4.23 4.95 2.89
C ILE A 75 3.55 5.72 1.75
N SER A 76 3.66 5.26 0.51
CA SER A 76 3.05 5.94 -0.64
C SER A 76 1.51 5.95 -0.56
N ILE A 77 0.90 4.86 -0.11
CA ILE A 77 -0.54 4.80 0.15
C ILE A 77 -0.93 5.77 1.28
N LYS A 78 -0.15 5.82 2.35
CA LYS A 78 -0.36 6.77 3.46
C LYS A 78 -0.33 8.21 2.98
N ASP A 79 0.65 8.57 2.14
CA ASP A 79 0.78 9.92 1.60
C ASP A 79 -0.46 10.32 0.78
N GLU A 80 -0.98 9.41 -0.04
CA GLU A 80 -2.21 9.66 -0.82
C GLU A 80 -3.45 9.79 0.08
N LEU A 81 -3.56 8.96 1.13
CA LEU A 81 -4.64 9.07 2.12
C LEU A 81 -4.58 10.39 2.91
N GLN A 82 -3.39 10.85 3.26
CA GLN A 82 -3.21 12.15 3.90
C GLN A 82 -3.59 13.32 2.98
N ALA A 83 -3.31 13.20 1.68
CA ALA A 83 -3.78 14.17 0.69
C ALA A 83 -5.30 14.19 0.58
N LEU A 84 -5.96 13.02 0.64
CA LEU A 84 -7.42 12.90 0.72
C LEU A 84 -7.97 13.52 2.00
N GLN A 85 -7.38 13.22 3.15
CA GLN A 85 -7.78 13.77 4.45
C GLN A 85 -7.74 15.31 4.42
N LYS A 86 -6.69 15.89 3.83
CA LYS A 86 -6.60 17.33 3.61
C LYS A 86 -7.70 17.87 2.70
N THR A 87 -8.05 17.13 1.65
CA THR A 87 -9.15 17.50 0.74
C THR A 87 -10.49 17.48 1.47
N PHE A 88 -10.73 16.49 2.34
CA PHE A 88 -11.95 16.40 3.16
C PHE A 88 -12.06 17.48 4.23
N SER A 89 -10.97 18.10 4.61
CA SER A 89 -10.97 19.28 5.49
C SER A 89 -11.30 20.56 4.74
N GLY A 90 -11.52 20.50 3.43
CA GLY A 90 -11.81 21.65 2.59
C GLY A 90 -13.21 22.23 2.75
N PRO A 91 -13.44 23.46 2.24
CA PRO A 91 -14.68 24.21 2.45
C PRO A 91 -15.92 23.54 1.83
N ASN A 92 -15.76 22.84 0.69
CA ASN A 92 -16.88 22.15 0.03
C ASN A 92 -17.42 20.99 0.87
N VAL A 93 -16.51 20.17 1.43
CA VAL A 93 -16.89 19.05 2.31
C VAL A 93 -17.49 19.57 3.61
N SER A 94 -16.89 20.62 4.20
CA SER A 94 -17.44 21.25 5.40
C SER A 94 -18.83 21.85 5.15
N HIS A 95 -19.07 22.40 3.96
CA HIS A 95 -20.39 22.89 3.57
C HIS A 95 -21.38 21.73 3.41
N LEU A 96 -21.02 20.68 2.64
CA LEU A 96 -21.85 19.51 2.45
C LEU A 96 -22.32 18.91 3.79
N LEU A 97 -21.39 18.75 4.74
CA LEU A 97 -21.69 18.11 6.02
C LEU A 97 -22.56 18.96 6.97
N LYS A 98 -22.69 20.27 6.70
CA LYS A 98 -23.49 21.22 7.48
C LYS A 98 -24.89 21.47 6.91
N ILE A 99 -25.18 20.97 5.71
CA ILE A 99 -26.52 21.10 5.11
C ILE A 99 -27.52 20.34 5.99
N GLU A 100 -28.57 21.05 6.44
CA GLU A 100 -29.66 20.47 7.19
C GLU A 100 -30.63 19.73 6.25
N ASP A 101 -31.24 18.64 6.71
CA ASP A 101 -32.21 17.89 5.97
C ASP A 101 -33.63 18.49 6.18
N PRO A 102 -34.40 18.79 5.10
CA PRO A 102 -34.11 18.59 3.69
C PRO A 102 -33.28 19.74 3.07
N GLY A 103 -32.14 19.43 2.46
CA GLY A 103 -31.28 20.42 1.85
C GLY A 103 -30.63 19.93 0.55
N ILE A 104 -30.19 20.87 -0.26
CA ILE A 104 -29.55 20.62 -1.56
C ILE A 104 -28.09 21.06 -1.48
N PHE A 105 -27.19 20.24 -1.98
CA PHE A 105 -25.81 20.66 -2.19
C PHE A 105 -25.69 21.40 -3.52
N ASP A 106 -25.60 22.72 -3.43
CA ASP A 106 -25.68 23.68 -4.56
C ASP A 106 -24.32 24.04 -5.18
N ARG A 107 -23.24 23.30 -4.81
CA ARG A 107 -21.90 23.57 -5.30
C ARG A 107 -21.40 22.51 -6.24
N THR A 108 -20.76 22.97 -7.32
CA THR A 108 -20.00 22.11 -8.21
C THR A 108 -18.70 21.67 -7.55
N ILE A 109 -18.41 20.39 -7.60
CA ILE A 109 -17.14 19.81 -7.13
C ILE A 109 -16.24 19.59 -8.34
N THR A 110 -15.05 20.18 -8.35
CA THR A 110 -14.03 19.88 -9.35
C THR A 110 -13.46 18.49 -9.09
N ILE A 111 -13.60 17.60 -10.08
CA ILE A 111 -13.14 16.23 -9.98
C ILE A 111 -11.87 16.08 -10.82
N PRO A 112 -10.77 15.59 -10.24
CA PRO A 112 -9.53 15.40 -10.98
C PRO A 112 -9.70 14.31 -12.05
N MET A 113 -9.04 14.49 -13.20
CA MET A 113 -9.09 13.55 -14.32
C MET A 113 -8.58 12.16 -13.91
N GLN A 114 -7.53 12.11 -13.12
CA GLN A 114 -6.98 10.88 -12.57
C GLN A 114 -7.29 10.78 -11.08
N ARG A 115 -8.04 9.75 -10.74
CA ARG A 115 -8.42 9.46 -9.35
C ARG A 115 -7.35 8.58 -8.73
N PHE A 116 -6.86 8.96 -7.55
CA PHE A 116 -5.91 8.15 -6.77
C PHE A 116 -4.74 7.61 -7.61
N PRO A 117 -3.91 8.48 -8.20
CA PRO A 117 -2.85 8.06 -9.14
C PRO A 117 -1.81 7.14 -8.49
N ILE A 118 -1.49 7.35 -7.21
CA ILE A 118 -0.54 6.52 -6.47
C ILE A 118 -1.14 5.13 -6.24
N TYR A 119 -2.35 5.05 -5.69
CA TYR A 119 -3.05 3.78 -5.48
C TYR A 119 -3.20 2.99 -6.79
N ALA A 120 -3.62 3.66 -7.88
CA ALA A 120 -3.77 3.02 -9.19
C ALA A 120 -2.45 2.44 -9.71
N SER A 121 -1.32 3.10 -9.45
CA SER A 121 0.01 2.62 -9.85
C SER A 121 0.55 1.49 -8.97
N LEU A 122 0.02 1.33 -7.76
CA LEU A 122 0.51 0.38 -6.77
C LEU A 122 -0.43 -0.82 -6.54
N ILE A 123 -1.55 -0.90 -7.24
CA ILE A 123 -2.57 -1.92 -7.01
C ILE A 123 -2.01 -3.35 -7.10
N ASP A 124 -1.16 -3.62 -8.09
CA ASP A 124 -0.50 -4.92 -8.29
C ASP A 124 0.52 -5.24 -7.18
N ARG A 125 1.05 -4.20 -6.53
CA ARG A 125 2.04 -4.31 -5.47
C ARG A 125 1.43 -4.40 -4.07
N LEU A 126 0.13 -4.26 -3.92
CA LEU A 126 -0.55 -4.45 -2.64
C LEU A 126 -0.34 -5.86 -2.08
N THR A 127 -0.08 -6.83 -2.94
CA THR A 127 0.27 -8.21 -2.55
C THR A 127 1.55 -8.32 -1.72
N LEU A 128 2.42 -7.29 -1.75
CA LEU A 128 3.61 -7.22 -0.90
C LEU A 128 3.27 -6.93 0.58
N ILE A 129 2.07 -6.43 0.85
CA ILE A 129 1.57 -6.22 2.21
C ILE A 129 1.08 -7.58 2.73
N GLU A 130 1.81 -8.17 3.67
CA GLU A 130 1.52 -9.51 4.19
C GLU A 130 0.20 -9.57 4.98
N ALA A 131 -0.17 -8.48 5.67
CA ALA A 131 -1.39 -8.40 6.45
C ALA A 131 -2.63 -8.29 5.53
N ASP A 132 -3.34 -9.40 5.36
CA ASP A 132 -4.54 -9.48 4.50
C ASP A 132 -5.62 -8.49 4.93
N GLU A 133 -5.80 -8.29 6.23
CA GLU A 133 -6.75 -7.33 6.78
C GLU A 133 -6.41 -5.89 6.35
N LEU A 134 -5.15 -5.49 6.49
CA LEU A 134 -4.69 -4.15 6.08
C LEU A 134 -4.86 -3.93 4.58
N ARG A 135 -4.53 -4.95 3.77
CA ARG A 135 -4.72 -4.89 2.32
C ARG A 135 -6.20 -4.72 1.95
N SER A 136 -7.08 -5.49 2.60
CA SER A 136 -8.53 -5.40 2.41
C SER A 136 -9.08 -4.03 2.82
N GLU A 137 -8.62 -3.47 3.94
CA GLU A 137 -9.00 -2.12 4.40
C GLU A 137 -8.55 -1.04 3.42
N ILE A 138 -7.35 -1.13 2.85
CA ILE A 138 -6.87 -0.22 1.81
C ILE A 138 -7.81 -0.24 0.61
N ILE A 139 -8.07 -1.44 0.06
CA ILE A 139 -8.94 -1.61 -1.10
C ILE A 139 -10.35 -1.06 -0.81
N HIS A 140 -10.91 -1.39 0.34
CA HIS A 140 -12.23 -0.93 0.75
C HIS A 140 -12.29 0.60 0.87
N THR A 141 -11.31 1.21 1.51
CA THR A 141 -11.24 2.68 1.69
C THR A 141 -11.22 3.41 0.34
N PHE A 142 -10.39 2.95 -0.61
CA PHE A 142 -10.35 3.56 -1.94
C PHE A 142 -11.60 3.28 -2.76
N ALA A 143 -12.25 2.13 -2.59
CA ALA A 143 -13.54 1.83 -3.22
C ALA A 143 -14.64 2.78 -2.74
N VAL A 144 -14.74 3.02 -1.42
CA VAL A 144 -15.71 3.96 -0.84
C VAL A 144 -15.40 5.40 -1.28
N ALA A 145 -14.13 5.81 -1.30
CA ALA A 145 -13.72 7.11 -1.79
C ALA A 145 -14.06 7.32 -3.28
N ASN A 146 -13.90 6.28 -4.12
CA ASN A 146 -14.36 6.31 -5.51
C ASN A 146 -15.89 6.47 -5.62
N GLY A 147 -16.65 5.83 -4.73
CA GLY A 147 -18.10 6.00 -4.63
C GLY A 147 -18.47 7.46 -4.35
N LEU A 148 -17.79 8.12 -3.41
CA LEU A 148 -18.02 9.54 -3.12
C LEU A 148 -17.78 10.42 -4.35
N ILE A 149 -16.71 10.15 -5.12
CA ILE A 149 -16.43 10.88 -6.36
C ILE A 149 -17.54 10.66 -7.40
N ALA A 150 -18.08 9.45 -7.51
CA ALA A 150 -19.19 9.17 -8.42
C ALA A 150 -20.45 9.95 -8.03
N TYR A 151 -20.79 10.02 -6.74
CA TYR A 151 -21.89 10.86 -6.24
C TYR A 151 -21.65 12.35 -6.50
N ALA A 152 -20.42 12.84 -6.34
CA ALA A 152 -20.06 14.22 -6.66
C ALA A 152 -20.25 14.53 -8.16
N GLN A 153 -19.91 13.58 -9.05
CA GLN A 153 -20.14 13.72 -10.50
C GLN A 153 -21.63 13.78 -10.81
N GLN A 154 -22.43 12.90 -10.20
CA GLN A 154 -23.86 12.89 -10.38
C GLN A 154 -24.50 14.18 -9.86
N ASN A 155 -24.08 14.69 -8.70
CA ASN A 155 -24.54 16.00 -8.21
C ASN A 155 -24.23 17.13 -9.19
N ASN A 156 -23.03 17.16 -9.79
CA ASN A 156 -22.69 18.17 -10.80
C ASN A 156 -23.61 18.10 -12.03
N GLN A 157 -24.00 16.88 -12.44
CA GLN A 157 -24.97 16.69 -13.54
C GLN A 157 -26.37 17.18 -13.15
N LEU A 158 -26.82 16.86 -11.93
CA LEU A 158 -28.12 17.32 -11.44
C LEU A 158 -28.17 18.85 -11.32
N LEU A 159 -27.09 19.50 -10.89
CA LEU A 159 -26.98 20.95 -10.85
C LEU A 159 -27.07 21.58 -12.25
N ALA A 160 -26.43 21.00 -13.26
CA ALA A 160 -26.52 21.46 -14.64
C ALA A 160 -27.97 21.39 -15.14
N VAL A 161 -28.66 20.26 -14.91
CA VAL A 161 -30.08 20.11 -15.29
C VAL A 161 -30.98 21.11 -14.54
N LEU A 162 -30.72 21.37 -13.25
CA LEU A 162 -31.48 22.38 -12.50
C LEU A 162 -31.30 23.77 -13.11
N THR A 163 -30.09 24.13 -13.48
CA THR A 163 -29.78 25.41 -14.13
C THR A 163 -30.53 25.56 -15.47
N ASP A 164 -30.59 24.48 -16.26
CA ASP A 164 -31.34 24.45 -17.52
C ASP A 164 -32.84 24.66 -17.29
N ILE A 165 -33.42 23.94 -16.31
CA ILE A 165 -34.83 24.08 -15.94
C ILE A 165 -35.14 25.51 -15.47
N GLU A 166 -34.27 26.10 -14.65
CA GLU A 166 -34.45 27.47 -14.19
C GLU A 166 -34.36 28.50 -15.31
N THR A 167 -33.47 28.25 -16.26
CA THR A 167 -33.35 29.08 -17.45
C THR A 167 -34.62 28.99 -18.31
N GLU A 168 -35.13 27.78 -18.56
CA GLU A 168 -36.36 27.57 -19.30
C GLU A 168 -37.57 28.23 -18.62
N LEU A 169 -37.68 28.11 -17.27
CA LEU A 169 -38.72 28.74 -16.47
C LEU A 169 -38.67 30.28 -16.54
N HIS A 170 -37.48 30.84 -16.64
CA HIS A 170 -37.31 32.29 -16.78
C HIS A 170 -37.88 32.82 -18.08
N TYR A 171 -37.67 32.07 -19.18
CA TYR A 171 -38.16 32.49 -20.52
C TYR A 171 -39.59 32.05 -20.83
N ARG A 172 -40.03 30.91 -20.33
CA ARG A 172 -41.35 30.30 -20.58
C ARG A 172 -41.90 29.61 -19.37
N PRO A 173 -42.47 30.38 -18.40
CA PRO A 173 -43.04 29.78 -17.20
C PRO A 173 -44.33 29.00 -17.57
N ASP A 174 -44.28 27.68 -17.36
CA ASP A 174 -45.46 26.82 -17.46
C ASP A 174 -45.56 25.82 -16.31
N ALA A 175 -46.76 25.23 -16.12
CA ALA A 175 -46.99 24.30 -15.01
C ALA A 175 -46.14 23.03 -15.08
N PHE A 176 -45.80 22.55 -16.29
CA PHE A 176 -44.96 21.40 -16.50
C PHE A 176 -43.55 21.61 -16.01
N GLN A 177 -42.97 22.76 -16.32
CA GLN A 177 -41.61 23.11 -15.89
C GLN A 177 -41.51 23.30 -14.36
N TYR A 178 -42.55 23.85 -13.72
CA TYR A 178 -42.60 23.94 -12.26
C TYR A 178 -42.65 22.55 -11.62
N GLU A 179 -43.40 21.63 -12.16
CA GLU A 179 -43.46 20.26 -11.65
C GLU A 179 -42.15 19.50 -11.90
N ARG A 180 -41.50 19.71 -13.06
CA ARG A 180 -40.16 19.17 -13.36
C ARG A 180 -39.14 19.69 -12.37
N LYS A 181 -39.14 20.99 -12.05
CA LYS A 181 -38.23 21.57 -11.04
C LYS A 181 -38.48 20.95 -9.67
N ARG A 182 -39.75 20.75 -9.28
CA ARG A 182 -40.10 20.15 -8.01
C ARG A 182 -39.58 18.71 -7.89
N MET A 183 -39.78 17.91 -8.89
CA MET A 183 -39.34 16.51 -8.94
C MET A 183 -37.79 16.43 -8.88
N HIS A 184 -37.15 17.27 -9.66
CA HIS A 184 -35.68 17.34 -9.67
C HIS A 184 -35.09 17.78 -8.32
N GLY A 185 -35.75 18.72 -7.65
CA GLY A 185 -35.39 19.14 -6.28
C GLY A 185 -35.44 17.99 -5.27
N VAL A 186 -36.44 17.11 -5.36
CA VAL A 186 -36.52 15.92 -4.51
C VAL A 186 -35.34 14.98 -4.76
N GLU A 187 -34.98 14.77 -6.02
CA GLU A 187 -33.82 13.95 -6.38
C GLU A 187 -32.51 14.53 -5.84
N MET A 188 -32.34 15.85 -5.90
CA MET A 188 -31.16 16.53 -5.37
C MET A 188 -31.07 16.46 -3.83
N ILE A 189 -32.20 16.51 -3.11
CA ILE A 189 -32.24 16.32 -1.67
C ILE A 189 -31.74 14.92 -1.31
N GLU A 190 -32.25 13.90 -1.99
CA GLU A 190 -31.83 12.52 -1.75
C GLU A 190 -30.35 12.32 -2.10
N MET A 191 -29.87 12.91 -3.19
CA MET A 191 -28.47 12.91 -3.58
C MET A 191 -27.59 13.54 -2.49
N CYS A 192 -27.99 14.70 -1.95
CA CYS A 192 -27.27 15.37 -0.87
C CYS A 192 -27.17 14.49 0.38
N ARG A 193 -28.24 13.81 0.77
CA ARG A 193 -28.29 12.89 1.91
C ARG A 193 -27.34 11.70 1.71
N GLN A 194 -27.33 11.10 0.52
CA GLN A 194 -26.43 9.99 0.17
C GLN A 194 -24.96 10.45 0.16
N MET A 195 -24.67 11.61 -0.43
CA MET A 195 -23.33 12.21 -0.40
C MET A 195 -22.83 12.47 1.01
N GLN A 196 -23.68 12.99 1.91
CA GLN A 196 -23.30 13.18 3.32
C GLN A 196 -22.95 11.87 4.00
N GLY A 197 -23.75 10.83 3.78
CA GLY A 197 -23.53 9.50 4.36
C GLY A 197 -22.19 8.90 3.93
N ILE A 198 -21.96 8.83 2.62
CA ILE A 198 -20.71 8.26 2.08
C ILE A 198 -19.49 9.13 2.40
N CYS A 199 -19.66 10.45 2.50
CA CYS A 199 -18.58 11.37 2.89
C CYS A 199 -18.13 11.12 4.33
N ARG A 200 -19.06 11.01 5.29
CA ARG A 200 -18.73 10.67 6.69
C ARG A 200 -18.04 9.33 6.81
N GLU A 201 -18.51 8.33 6.07
CA GLU A 201 -17.90 7.00 6.06
C GLU A 201 -16.49 7.02 5.45
N THR A 202 -16.30 7.75 4.34
CA THR A 202 -14.98 7.92 3.72
C THR A 202 -13.98 8.56 4.69
N ILE A 203 -14.38 9.65 5.36
CA ILE A 203 -13.53 10.34 6.36
C ILE A 203 -13.15 9.35 7.47
N ARG A 204 -14.12 8.64 8.04
CA ARG A 204 -13.89 7.65 9.09
C ARG A 204 -12.89 6.57 8.68
N LEU A 205 -13.03 6.03 7.48
CA LEU A 205 -12.14 4.99 6.94
C LEU A 205 -10.73 5.52 6.68
N VAL A 206 -10.62 6.71 6.09
CA VAL A 206 -9.31 7.36 5.82
C VAL A 206 -8.59 7.64 7.14
N ASP A 207 -9.26 8.22 8.15
CA ASP A 207 -8.66 8.53 9.45
C ASP A 207 -8.18 7.25 10.15
N ALA A 208 -9.00 6.20 10.16
CA ALA A 208 -8.66 4.92 10.75
C ALA A 208 -7.45 4.27 10.06
N LEU A 209 -7.40 4.33 8.72
CA LEU A 209 -6.34 3.70 7.95
C LEU A 209 -5.01 4.48 8.03
N VAL A 210 -5.05 5.82 8.03
CA VAL A 210 -3.86 6.67 8.24
C VAL A 210 -3.22 6.41 9.61
N ALA A 211 -4.04 6.13 10.64
CA ALA A 211 -3.55 5.82 11.97
C ALA A 211 -2.89 4.43 12.07
N LYS A 212 -3.27 3.49 11.19
CA LYS A 212 -2.70 2.13 11.14
C LYS A 212 -1.41 2.04 10.31
N LEU A 213 -1.28 2.84 9.26
CA LEU A 213 -0.12 2.93 8.39
C LEU A 213 0.99 3.83 8.97
#